data_117c7f244fe4dc985b3f0720a0d60424
#
_entry.id   117c7f244fe4dc985b3f0720a0d60424
#
_cell.length_a   1.000
_cell.length_b   1.000
_cell.length_c   1.000
_cell.angle_alpha   90.00
_cell.angle_beta   90.00
_cell.angle_gamma   90.00
#
_symmetry.space_group_name_H-M   'P 1'
#
loop_
_entity.id
_entity.type
_entity.pdbx_description
1 polymer ?
#
loop_
_entity_poly.entity_id
_entity_poly.type
_entity_poly.pdbx_seq_one_letter_code
_entity_poly.pdbx_strand_id
1 'polypeptide(L)'
;MHFKEISPIETVNKLKGILKACEIEVDETWLQKSSLNTYTVRIEIKGTGIGTNGKGISKDFALASGYAEFFERFQNNMLGTNVIVSDKVDEHGGALDGKCLTAEELIANNNSFMRLYFENRNMGNASFQDKVQNFKSVHVLEHLLNNEDTYYSLPFYNFKDGKVEFLPINSYVLNYGSNGMCAGNTSEEAIVQGLSEIIERYIQKRLFTEKPALPDIPEEYIKQFPYIYEMFLLLKENSSYKVMLKDCSFGGKYPVAALIIIEKNTGKYGIKLGCHPDYGIAMERAFTEATQGQDIFEYVNRSVIDFFNTNVEDETNICNSYKIGVGQFPYQLFGRTPSFEFAPVKDVSTMTNAEIANSWINEFINDGYDVLVRNVSHFNFPSFHIIIPGMSEMRNTSDTLFRVYNTKHLVSGLLYNADKITLDNTKYIIGTMDYFSNAQLENIVSNFYSYLEDVKIPFEELGEGCPYLTAMCYIVNKDYLNALREITYIENRIIHRKIDVNVLNWITSIKYYLSAMCELKDHQKALQYLESMFDKEYILRLDSLFDDPASVIIKQYPSSAQLENLKDNENYKRFEHAFHQYICAQKKNPINQEDIAKLIEFNSDKVTYD
;
A
#
# COMPACT_ATOMS: atom_id res chain seq x y z
N MET A 1 5.32 -5.00 30.33
CA MET A 1 5.66 -5.94 29.26
C MET A 1 4.73 -7.16 29.20
N HIS A 2 3.58 -7.09 29.81
CA HIS A 2 2.63 -8.21 29.96
C HIS A 2 2.20 -8.82 28.62
N PHE A 3 2.09 -8.00 27.54
CA PHE A 3 1.64 -8.43 26.21
C PHE A 3 2.79 -8.73 25.23
N LYS A 4 4.04 -8.66 25.66
CA LYS A 4 5.21 -9.07 24.88
C LYS A 4 5.77 -10.35 25.48
N GLU A 5 5.77 -11.42 24.69
CA GLU A 5 6.16 -12.76 25.16
C GLU A 5 7.65 -12.89 25.48
N ILE A 6 8.49 -12.10 24.78
CA ILE A 6 9.92 -11.99 25.06
C ILE A 6 10.36 -10.52 24.99
N SER A 7 11.55 -10.22 25.51
CA SER A 7 12.08 -8.86 25.49
C SER A 7 12.37 -8.36 24.07
N PRO A 8 12.33 -7.02 23.82
CA PRO A 8 12.65 -6.47 22.50
C PRO A 8 14.03 -6.88 22.00
N ILE A 9 15.03 -6.92 22.88
CA ILE A 9 16.41 -7.29 22.49
C ILE A 9 16.51 -8.77 22.09
N GLU A 10 15.78 -9.66 22.77
CA GLU A 10 15.71 -11.07 22.39
C GLU A 10 15.00 -11.27 21.05
N THR A 11 13.92 -10.51 20.80
CA THR A 11 13.25 -10.48 19.49
C THR A 11 14.22 -10.09 18.38
N VAL A 12 14.96 -8.99 18.56
CA VAL A 12 15.96 -8.50 17.59
C VAL A 12 17.04 -9.57 17.33
N ASN A 13 17.57 -10.17 18.40
CA ASN A 13 18.60 -11.20 18.27
C ASN A 13 18.10 -12.44 17.52
N LYS A 14 16.87 -12.89 17.80
CA LYS A 14 16.22 -13.99 17.07
C LYS A 14 16.10 -13.67 15.57
N LEU A 15 15.58 -12.50 15.22
CA LEU A 15 15.35 -12.11 13.83
C LEU A 15 16.66 -11.87 13.06
N LYS A 16 17.65 -11.22 13.68
CA LYS A 16 19.01 -11.13 13.11
C LYS A 16 19.65 -12.51 12.91
N GLY A 17 19.41 -13.43 13.83
CA GLY A 17 19.88 -14.81 13.70
C GLY A 17 19.29 -15.52 12.47
N ILE A 18 18.01 -15.33 12.19
CA ILE A 18 17.33 -15.87 10.99
C ILE A 18 17.93 -15.26 9.72
N LEU A 19 18.07 -13.93 9.65
CA LEU A 19 18.64 -13.24 8.49
C LEU A 19 20.07 -13.71 8.22
N LYS A 20 20.90 -13.84 9.29
CA LYS A 20 22.26 -14.34 9.18
C LYS A 20 22.32 -15.78 8.67
N ALA A 21 21.42 -16.65 9.13
CA ALA A 21 21.33 -18.03 8.67
C ALA A 21 20.91 -18.15 7.19
N CYS A 22 20.20 -17.13 6.68
CA CYS A 22 19.80 -17.00 5.28
C CYS A 22 20.78 -16.18 4.44
N GLU A 23 21.89 -15.70 5.02
CA GLU A 23 22.87 -14.83 4.37
C GLU A 23 22.23 -13.55 3.78
N ILE A 24 21.16 -13.04 4.41
CA ILE A 24 20.50 -11.79 4.03
C ILE A 24 21.12 -10.66 4.85
N GLU A 25 21.80 -9.75 4.16
CA GLU A 25 22.34 -8.54 4.77
C GLU A 25 21.30 -7.43 4.79
N VAL A 26 21.18 -6.75 5.93
CA VAL A 26 20.29 -5.59 6.11
C VAL A 26 21.04 -4.40 6.66
N ASP A 27 20.62 -3.20 6.27
CA ASP A 27 21.08 -1.94 6.82
C ASP A 27 20.07 -1.42 7.85
N GLU A 28 20.58 -0.85 8.95
CA GLU A 28 19.83 -0.17 10.00
C GLU A 28 20.10 1.33 9.93
N THR A 29 19.12 2.11 9.47
CA THR A 29 19.26 3.57 9.37
C THR A 29 18.35 4.24 10.39
N TRP A 30 18.95 4.89 11.39
CA TRP A 30 18.20 5.66 12.38
C TRP A 30 17.73 6.98 11.78
N LEU A 31 16.43 7.21 11.86
CA LEU A 31 15.81 8.45 11.43
C LEU A 31 15.89 9.51 12.55
N GLN A 32 15.54 10.76 12.22
CA GLN A 32 15.62 11.88 13.15
C GLN A 32 14.85 11.58 14.45
N LYS A 33 15.46 11.90 15.59
CA LYS A 33 14.83 11.75 16.90
C LYS A 33 13.73 12.80 17.06
N SER A 34 12.56 12.33 17.49
CA SER A 34 11.43 13.19 17.85
C SER A 34 11.67 13.93 19.18
N SER A 35 11.04 15.09 19.34
CA SER A 35 10.98 15.85 20.59
C SER A 35 10.38 15.06 21.77
N LEU A 36 9.60 14.02 21.50
CA LEU A 36 8.99 13.12 22.50
C LEU A 36 9.87 11.96 22.97
N ASN A 37 11.16 11.95 22.63
CA ASN A 37 12.05 10.83 22.92
C ASN A 37 11.60 9.48 22.32
N THR A 38 10.79 9.51 21.28
CA THR A 38 10.48 8.34 20.47
C THR A 38 11.57 8.11 19.41
N TYR A 39 11.71 6.87 18.97
CA TYR A 39 12.77 6.44 18.04
C TYR A 39 12.15 5.82 16.81
N THR A 40 12.77 6.06 15.67
CA THR A 40 12.41 5.42 14.39
C THR A 40 13.66 4.91 13.71
N VAL A 41 13.60 3.69 13.22
CA VAL A 41 14.67 3.03 12.47
C VAL A 41 14.10 2.45 11.18
N ARG A 42 14.86 2.57 10.08
CA ARG A 42 14.58 1.86 8.84
C ARG A 42 15.43 0.60 8.79
N ILE A 43 14.79 -0.52 8.51
CA ILE A 43 15.44 -1.81 8.26
C ILE A 43 15.22 -2.13 6.78
N GLU A 44 16.29 -2.29 6.01
CA GLU A 44 16.18 -2.57 4.58
C GLU A 44 17.22 -3.60 4.12
N ILE A 45 16.91 -4.33 3.06
CA ILE A 45 17.89 -5.19 2.39
C ILE A 45 19.02 -4.28 1.89
N LYS A 46 20.23 -4.57 2.29
CA LYS A 46 21.40 -3.70 2.13
C LYS A 46 21.54 -3.12 0.73
N GLY A 47 21.51 -1.79 0.67
CA GLY A 47 21.70 -1.02 -0.55
C GLY A 47 20.54 -1.06 -1.55
N THR A 48 19.40 -1.69 -1.21
CA THR A 48 18.27 -1.84 -2.16
C THR A 48 17.15 -0.81 -1.98
N GLY A 49 17.13 -0.08 -0.86
CA GLY A 49 15.99 0.76 -0.51
C GLY A 49 14.71 -0.02 -0.13
N ILE A 50 14.74 -1.37 -0.21
CA ILE A 50 13.59 -2.22 0.11
C ILE A 50 13.59 -2.59 1.57
N GLY A 51 12.60 -2.14 2.30
CA GLY A 51 12.52 -2.38 3.74
C GLY A 51 11.33 -1.72 4.40
N THR A 52 11.35 -1.72 5.73
CA THR A 52 10.28 -1.26 6.62
C THR A 52 10.80 -0.29 7.65
N ASN A 53 9.90 0.41 8.34
CA ASN A 53 10.26 1.35 9.39
C ASN A 53 9.74 0.86 10.74
N GLY A 54 10.64 0.72 11.71
CA GLY A 54 10.28 0.45 13.10
C GLY A 54 10.17 1.71 13.92
N LYS A 55 9.32 1.69 14.93
CA LYS A 55 9.09 2.80 15.87
C LYS A 55 8.95 2.28 17.30
N GLY A 56 9.26 3.13 18.26
CA GLY A 56 9.12 2.76 19.67
C GLY A 56 9.57 3.86 20.62
N ILE A 57 9.20 3.68 21.89
CA ILE A 57 9.58 4.56 23.02
C ILE A 57 11.03 4.36 23.49
N SER A 58 11.69 3.35 22.97
CA SER A 58 13.14 3.13 23.13
C SER A 58 13.73 2.59 21.84
N LYS A 59 15.08 2.62 21.74
CA LYS A 59 15.79 2.05 20.60
C LYS A 59 15.53 0.56 20.43
N ASP A 60 15.47 -0.20 21.51
CA ASP A 60 15.22 -1.63 21.46
C ASP A 60 13.80 -1.94 20.95
N PHE A 61 12.79 -1.19 21.39
CA PHE A 61 11.43 -1.30 20.86
C PHE A 61 11.35 -0.90 19.40
N ALA A 62 12.03 0.17 18.97
CA ALA A 62 12.06 0.58 17.57
C ALA A 62 12.72 -0.49 16.68
N LEU A 63 13.84 -1.08 17.12
CA LEU A 63 14.50 -2.18 16.41
C LEU A 63 13.58 -3.41 16.33
N ALA A 64 12.99 -3.85 17.45
CA ALA A 64 12.09 -4.99 17.47
C ALA A 64 10.89 -4.79 16.54
N SER A 65 10.29 -3.58 16.56
CA SER A 65 9.21 -3.21 15.64
C SER A 65 9.65 -3.26 14.18
N GLY A 66 10.83 -2.68 13.84
CA GLY A 66 11.34 -2.65 12.47
C GLY A 66 11.65 -4.04 11.91
N TYR A 67 12.31 -4.88 12.69
CA TYR A 67 12.59 -6.26 12.29
C TYR A 67 11.32 -7.11 12.20
N ALA A 68 10.38 -6.96 13.13
CA ALA A 68 9.11 -7.69 13.08
C ALA A 68 8.30 -7.30 11.83
N GLU A 69 8.18 -6.00 11.51
CA GLU A 69 7.52 -5.52 10.31
C GLU A 69 8.26 -5.97 9.03
N PHE A 70 9.60 -6.01 9.05
CA PHE A 70 10.38 -6.56 7.94
C PHE A 70 10.01 -8.01 7.66
N PHE A 71 9.98 -8.87 8.68
CA PHE A 71 9.58 -10.27 8.53
C PHE A 71 8.11 -10.43 8.17
N GLU A 72 7.24 -9.61 8.71
CA GLU A 72 5.83 -9.55 8.34
C GLU A 72 5.66 -9.33 6.84
N ARG A 73 6.29 -8.28 6.29
CA ARG A 73 6.24 -7.95 4.87
C ARG A 73 6.96 -8.99 4.01
N PHE A 74 8.09 -9.50 4.49
CA PHE A 74 8.89 -10.48 3.78
C PHE A 74 8.14 -11.81 3.62
N GLN A 75 7.56 -12.34 4.70
CA GLN A 75 6.82 -13.60 4.68
C GLN A 75 5.47 -13.50 3.97
N ASN A 76 4.86 -12.33 3.93
CA ASN A 76 3.67 -12.04 3.13
C ASN A 76 3.98 -11.65 1.67
N ASN A 77 5.26 -11.76 1.25
CA ASN A 77 5.73 -11.39 -0.09
C ASN A 77 5.40 -9.94 -0.48
N MET A 78 5.38 -9.01 0.48
CA MET A 78 5.09 -7.59 0.22
C MET A 78 6.34 -6.74 -0.02
N LEU A 79 7.54 -7.24 0.29
CA LEU A 79 8.78 -6.52 0.02
C LEU A 79 9.15 -6.53 -1.47
N GLY A 80 8.72 -7.56 -2.21
CA GLY A 80 9.07 -7.76 -3.62
C GLY A 80 8.02 -7.35 -4.64
N THR A 81 6.84 -6.91 -4.24
CA THR A 81 5.69 -6.69 -5.14
C THR A 81 5.89 -5.64 -6.23
N ASN A 82 6.90 -4.77 -6.10
CA ASN A 82 7.22 -3.75 -7.10
C ASN A 82 8.43 -4.14 -7.98
N VAL A 83 8.97 -5.35 -7.81
CA VAL A 83 10.21 -5.78 -8.43
C VAL A 83 9.95 -7.00 -9.29
N ILE A 84 9.32 -6.81 -10.43
CA ILE A 84 9.13 -7.88 -11.42
C ILE A 84 10.20 -7.67 -12.50
N VAL A 85 11.33 -8.36 -12.40
CA VAL A 85 12.42 -8.22 -13.37
C VAL A 85 12.80 -9.54 -14.04
N SER A 86 12.33 -10.67 -13.57
CA SER A 86 12.70 -11.95 -14.19
C SER A 86 11.49 -12.78 -14.60
N ASP A 87 11.58 -13.42 -15.75
CA ASP A 87 10.71 -14.54 -16.15
C ASP A 87 10.77 -15.75 -15.17
N LYS A 88 11.56 -15.61 -14.10
CA LYS A 88 11.77 -16.62 -13.06
C LYS A 88 11.08 -16.29 -11.74
N VAL A 89 10.53 -15.09 -11.55
CA VAL A 89 9.57 -14.85 -10.49
C VAL A 89 8.33 -15.61 -10.93
N ASP A 90 8.08 -16.70 -10.24
CA ASP A 90 6.89 -17.53 -10.44
C ASP A 90 5.71 -16.63 -10.79
N GLU A 91 4.99 -16.94 -11.85
CA GLU A 91 3.84 -16.17 -12.38
C GLU A 91 2.82 -15.77 -11.30
N HIS A 92 2.97 -16.31 -10.09
CA HIS A 92 2.08 -16.19 -8.94
C HIS A 92 2.66 -15.41 -7.75
N GLY A 93 3.67 -14.57 -7.97
CA GLY A 93 4.21 -13.72 -6.90
C GLY A 93 4.94 -14.48 -5.79
N GLY A 94 5.41 -15.71 -6.06
CA GLY A 94 6.26 -16.49 -5.16
C GLY A 94 5.56 -17.24 -4.02
N ALA A 95 4.24 -17.23 -3.91
CA ALA A 95 3.53 -18.09 -2.96
C ALA A 95 3.35 -19.50 -3.57
N LEU A 96 3.78 -20.55 -2.86
CA LEU A 96 3.82 -21.91 -3.41
C LEU A 96 2.62 -22.79 -3.03
N ASP A 97 1.75 -22.33 -2.15
CA ASP A 97 0.61 -23.09 -1.60
C ASP A 97 -0.74 -22.68 -2.21
N GLY A 98 -0.73 -21.80 -3.21
CA GLY A 98 -1.91 -21.40 -3.94
C GLY A 98 -2.35 -22.42 -5.00
N LYS A 99 -3.50 -22.15 -5.60
CA LYS A 99 -4.01 -22.90 -6.77
C LYS A 99 -4.66 -21.94 -7.78
N CYS A 100 -4.56 -22.33 -9.05
CA CYS A 100 -5.33 -21.71 -10.11
C CYS A 100 -6.77 -22.23 -10.06
N LEU A 101 -7.74 -21.32 -9.94
CA LEU A 101 -9.17 -21.63 -9.93
C LEU A 101 -9.86 -20.83 -11.05
N THR A 102 -10.87 -21.43 -11.67
CA THR A 102 -11.72 -20.74 -12.65
C THR A 102 -12.67 -19.75 -11.95
N ALA A 103 -13.23 -18.80 -12.68
CA ALA A 103 -14.25 -17.91 -12.13
C ALA A 103 -15.47 -18.67 -11.61
N GLU A 104 -15.84 -19.75 -12.29
CA GLU A 104 -16.93 -20.64 -11.92
C GLU A 104 -16.70 -21.29 -10.55
N GLU A 105 -15.48 -21.82 -10.32
CA GLU A 105 -15.11 -22.44 -9.04
C GLU A 105 -15.08 -21.42 -7.91
N LEU A 106 -14.49 -20.23 -8.14
CA LEU A 106 -14.44 -19.16 -7.15
C LEU A 106 -15.83 -18.70 -6.72
N ILE A 107 -16.75 -18.53 -7.69
CA ILE A 107 -18.11 -18.04 -7.43
C ILE A 107 -18.96 -19.13 -6.79
N ALA A 108 -18.79 -20.40 -7.22
CA ALA A 108 -19.50 -21.54 -6.63
C ALA A 108 -19.18 -21.75 -5.14
N ASN A 109 -17.96 -21.42 -4.70
CA ASN A 109 -17.57 -21.48 -3.29
C ASN A 109 -18.35 -20.52 -2.40
N ASN A 110 -18.90 -19.43 -2.97
CA ASN A 110 -19.77 -18.46 -2.32
C ASN A 110 -19.32 -18.02 -0.91
N ASN A 111 -18.00 -17.89 -0.72
CA ASN A 111 -17.44 -17.43 0.55
C ASN A 111 -17.78 -15.95 0.81
N SER A 112 -17.53 -15.46 2.02
CA SER A 112 -17.88 -14.07 2.40
C SER A 112 -17.18 -13.03 1.55
N PHE A 113 -15.93 -13.27 1.14
CA PHE A 113 -15.21 -12.38 0.24
C PHE A 113 -15.92 -12.24 -1.11
N MET A 114 -16.30 -13.37 -1.75
CA MET A 114 -17.01 -13.35 -3.03
C MET A 114 -18.42 -12.78 -2.93
N ARG A 115 -19.14 -13.04 -1.83
CA ARG A 115 -20.45 -12.41 -1.58
C ARG A 115 -20.32 -10.90 -1.53
N LEU A 116 -19.41 -10.37 -0.70
CA LEU A 116 -19.16 -8.93 -0.57
C LEU A 116 -18.69 -8.32 -1.90
N TYR A 117 -17.84 -9.04 -2.66
CA TYR A 117 -17.40 -8.63 -3.99
C TYR A 117 -18.57 -8.30 -4.92
N PHE A 118 -19.59 -9.16 -4.96
CA PHE A 118 -20.77 -8.94 -5.80
C PHE A 118 -21.80 -7.98 -5.18
N GLU A 119 -21.94 -7.95 -3.87
CA GLU A 119 -22.82 -7.00 -3.17
C GLU A 119 -22.37 -5.55 -3.43
N ASN A 120 -21.08 -5.27 -3.33
CA ASN A 120 -20.50 -3.95 -3.62
C ASN A 120 -20.70 -3.49 -5.08
N ARG A 121 -21.08 -4.42 -5.98
CA ARG A 121 -21.38 -4.16 -7.39
C ARG A 121 -22.88 -4.15 -7.69
N ASN A 122 -23.71 -4.20 -6.67
CA ASN A 122 -25.16 -4.40 -6.82
C ASN A 122 -25.52 -5.68 -7.60
N MET A 123 -24.67 -6.70 -7.54
CA MET A 123 -24.85 -7.99 -8.22
C MET A 123 -25.11 -9.14 -7.23
N GLY A 124 -25.41 -8.86 -5.97
CA GLY A 124 -25.67 -9.92 -4.98
C GLY A 124 -26.76 -10.90 -5.44
N ASN A 125 -27.83 -10.40 -6.05
CA ASN A 125 -28.95 -11.20 -6.58
C ASN A 125 -28.82 -11.55 -8.07
N ALA A 126 -27.69 -11.24 -8.74
CA ALA A 126 -27.49 -11.57 -10.14
C ALA A 126 -27.39 -13.09 -10.36
N SER A 127 -27.68 -13.54 -11.59
CA SER A 127 -27.51 -14.96 -11.94
C SER A 127 -26.05 -15.39 -11.82
N PHE A 128 -25.84 -16.70 -11.64
CA PHE A 128 -24.51 -17.27 -11.61
C PHE A 128 -23.68 -16.91 -12.86
N GLN A 129 -24.29 -16.99 -14.03
CA GLN A 129 -23.63 -16.68 -15.30
C GLN A 129 -23.27 -15.19 -15.43
N ASP A 130 -24.13 -14.29 -14.97
CA ASP A 130 -23.84 -12.86 -14.96
C ASP A 130 -22.67 -12.54 -14.02
N LYS A 131 -22.61 -13.18 -12.85
CA LYS A 131 -21.49 -13.07 -11.91
C LYS A 131 -20.18 -13.55 -12.54
N VAL A 132 -20.18 -14.70 -13.21
CA VAL A 132 -19.01 -15.24 -13.90
C VAL A 132 -18.55 -14.28 -15.00
N GLN A 133 -19.45 -13.79 -15.83
CA GLN A 133 -19.12 -12.88 -16.91
C GLN A 133 -18.59 -11.54 -16.37
N ASN A 134 -19.19 -10.99 -15.32
CA ASN A 134 -18.69 -9.78 -14.68
C ASN A 134 -17.27 -9.99 -14.14
N PHE A 135 -17.05 -11.07 -13.37
CA PHE A 135 -15.74 -11.36 -12.80
C PHE A 135 -14.65 -11.46 -13.87
N LYS A 136 -14.88 -12.23 -14.93
CA LYS A 136 -13.96 -12.35 -16.07
C LYS A 136 -13.71 -11.00 -16.75
N SER A 137 -14.71 -10.16 -16.92
CA SER A 137 -14.56 -8.85 -17.56
C SER A 137 -13.79 -7.84 -16.72
N VAL A 138 -13.83 -7.97 -15.40
CA VAL A 138 -13.10 -7.11 -14.46
C VAL A 138 -11.65 -7.56 -14.30
N HIS A 139 -11.42 -8.87 -14.29
CA HIS A 139 -10.10 -9.49 -14.13
C HIS A 139 -9.46 -9.89 -15.46
N VAL A 140 -9.68 -9.10 -16.50
CA VAL A 140 -9.20 -9.37 -17.85
C VAL A 140 -7.66 -9.44 -17.98
N LEU A 141 -6.94 -8.87 -17.02
CA LEU A 141 -5.48 -8.83 -17.06
C LEU A 141 -4.86 -10.23 -16.97
N GLU A 142 -5.41 -11.10 -16.12
CA GLU A 142 -4.92 -12.46 -15.97
C GLU A 142 -5.02 -13.20 -17.32
N HIS A 143 -6.15 -13.02 -18.00
CA HIS A 143 -6.33 -13.58 -19.35
C HIS A 143 -5.34 -12.99 -20.37
N LEU A 144 -5.10 -11.68 -20.34
CA LEU A 144 -4.19 -11.00 -21.27
C LEU A 144 -2.72 -11.37 -21.05
N LEU A 145 -2.33 -11.65 -19.79
CA LEU A 145 -0.95 -12.00 -19.45
C LEU A 145 -0.64 -13.48 -19.69
N ASN A 146 -1.56 -14.38 -19.31
CA ASN A 146 -1.30 -15.82 -19.22
C ASN A 146 -2.06 -16.62 -20.28
N ASN A 147 -2.96 -15.98 -21.04
CA ASN A 147 -3.86 -16.64 -22.01
C ASN A 147 -4.70 -17.78 -21.37
N GLU A 148 -4.94 -17.70 -20.06
CA GLU A 148 -5.70 -18.65 -19.27
C GLU A 148 -6.86 -17.96 -18.53
N ASP A 149 -7.99 -18.67 -18.42
CA ASP A 149 -9.18 -18.21 -17.67
C ASP A 149 -9.14 -18.69 -16.20
N THR A 150 -7.96 -18.70 -15.60
CA THR A 150 -7.75 -19.12 -14.22
C THR A 150 -7.16 -18.00 -13.38
N TYR A 151 -7.47 -18.01 -12.09
CA TYR A 151 -7.09 -16.98 -11.12
C TYR A 151 -6.32 -17.63 -9.98
N TYR A 152 -5.07 -17.24 -9.82
CA TYR A 152 -4.27 -17.76 -8.73
C TYR A 152 -4.82 -17.31 -7.39
N SER A 153 -5.13 -18.28 -6.53
CA SER A 153 -5.84 -18.08 -5.29
C SER A 153 -5.08 -18.68 -4.13
N LEU A 154 -4.99 -17.95 -3.03
CA LEU A 154 -4.27 -18.35 -1.83
C LEU A 154 -5.22 -18.85 -0.74
N PRO A 155 -4.79 -19.86 0.04
CA PRO A 155 -5.61 -20.45 1.09
C PRO A 155 -5.65 -19.57 2.35
N PHE A 156 -6.84 -19.40 2.90
CA PHE A 156 -7.12 -18.77 4.19
C PHE A 156 -8.00 -19.70 5.02
N TYR A 157 -7.70 -19.87 6.30
CA TYR A 157 -8.57 -20.59 7.22
C TYR A 157 -9.69 -19.67 7.72
N ASN A 158 -10.93 -20.10 7.59
CA ASN A 158 -12.10 -19.40 8.10
C ASN A 158 -12.45 -19.94 9.49
N PHE A 159 -12.30 -19.11 10.53
CA PHE A 159 -12.60 -19.49 11.91
C PHE A 159 -14.08 -19.77 12.16
N LYS A 160 -14.98 -19.11 11.44
CA LYS A 160 -16.42 -19.31 11.59
C LYS A 160 -16.88 -20.66 11.05
N ASP A 161 -16.37 -21.06 9.89
CA ASP A 161 -16.80 -22.27 9.21
C ASP A 161 -15.86 -23.47 9.48
N GLY A 162 -14.70 -23.23 10.08
CA GLY A 162 -13.70 -24.27 10.38
C GLY A 162 -13.07 -24.92 9.14
N LYS A 163 -12.97 -24.20 8.02
CA LYS A 163 -12.48 -24.69 6.73
C LYS A 163 -11.52 -23.73 6.06
N VAL A 164 -10.72 -24.25 5.11
CA VAL A 164 -9.85 -23.45 4.25
C VAL A 164 -10.62 -22.96 3.03
N GLU A 165 -10.54 -21.65 2.77
CA GLU A 165 -11.11 -20.96 1.63
C GLU A 165 -10.01 -20.35 0.76
N PHE A 166 -10.24 -20.27 -0.56
CA PHE A 166 -9.28 -19.74 -1.51
C PHE A 166 -9.73 -18.36 -2.00
N LEU A 167 -8.85 -17.37 -1.85
CA LEU A 167 -9.09 -16.00 -2.29
C LEU A 167 -8.17 -15.64 -3.46
N PRO A 168 -8.72 -15.08 -4.56
CA PRO A 168 -7.91 -14.68 -5.71
C PRO A 168 -6.97 -13.53 -5.33
N ILE A 169 -5.64 -13.73 -5.53
CA ILE A 169 -4.59 -12.87 -5.00
C ILE A 169 -4.75 -11.41 -5.47
N ASN A 170 -4.99 -11.21 -6.75
CA ASN A 170 -5.10 -9.86 -7.32
C ASN A 170 -6.31 -9.09 -6.75
N SER A 171 -7.37 -9.80 -6.36
CA SER A 171 -8.55 -9.20 -5.76
C SER A 171 -8.34 -8.83 -4.30
N TYR A 172 -7.87 -9.77 -3.47
CA TYR A 172 -7.77 -9.49 -2.04
C TYR A 172 -6.61 -8.52 -1.72
N VAL A 173 -5.48 -8.62 -2.42
CA VAL A 173 -4.35 -7.69 -2.22
C VAL A 173 -4.78 -6.25 -2.54
N LEU A 174 -5.60 -6.05 -3.56
CA LEU A 174 -6.10 -4.73 -3.90
C LEU A 174 -7.01 -4.15 -2.81
N ASN A 175 -7.89 -4.98 -2.23
CA ASN A 175 -8.88 -4.55 -1.26
C ASN A 175 -8.29 -4.30 0.12
N TYR A 176 -7.44 -5.22 0.57
CA TYR A 176 -6.94 -5.25 1.94
C TYR A 176 -5.51 -4.73 2.06
N GLY A 177 -4.70 -4.79 0.99
CA GLY A 177 -3.31 -4.39 1.02
C GLY A 177 -2.55 -5.14 2.12
N SER A 178 -1.89 -4.39 2.98
CA SER A 178 -1.20 -4.92 4.15
C SER A 178 -2.02 -4.89 5.44
N ASN A 179 -3.28 -4.43 5.39
CA ASN A 179 -4.13 -4.39 6.58
C ASN A 179 -4.38 -5.80 7.12
N GLY A 180 -4.15 -6.02 8.40
CA GLY A 180 -4.24 -7.33 9.04
C GLY A 180 -3.04 -8.26 8.83
N MET A 181 -1.98 -7.83 8.10
CA MET A 181 -0.70 -8.52 8.17
C MET A 181 -0.08 -8.30 9.54
N CYS A 182 0.53 -9.32 10.09
CA CYS A 182 1.09 -9.25 11.42
C CYS A 182 2.22 -10.24 11.63
N ALA A 183 3.11 -9.91 12.58
CA ALA A 183 4.15 -10.80 13.05
C ALA A 183 4.40 -10.60 14.55
N GLY A 184 4.82 -11.65 15.24
CA GLY A 184 5.08 -11.64 16.67
C GLY A 184 5.93 -12.81 17.13
N ASN A 185 6.28 -12.80 18.42
CA ASN A 185 7.10 -13.87 18.98
C ASN A 185 6.34 -15.17 19.16
N THR A 186 5.02 -15.07 19.36
CA THR A 186 4.07 -16.19 19.33
C THR A 186 2.96 -15.92 18.32
N SER A 187 2.20 -16.96 17.99
CA SER A 187 1.07 -16.82 17.05
C SER A 187 0.00 -15.89 17.61
N GLU A 188 -0.28 -15.99 18.89
CA GLU A 188 -1.28 -15.19 19.58
C GLU A 188 -0.88 -13.71 19.67
N GLU A 189 0.40 -13.41 20.00
CA GLU A 189 0.93 -12.04 19.97
C GLU A 189 0.78 -11.44 18.57
N ALA A 190 1.10 -12.20 17.52
CA ALA A 190 0.97 -11.75 16.14
C ALA A 190 -0.50 -11.46 15.77
N ILE A 191 -1.42 -12.38 16.09
CA ILE A 191 -2.85 -12.24 15.77
C ILE A 191 -3.47 -11.04 16.51
N VAL A 192 -3.16 -10.84 17.80
CA VAL A 192 -3.62 -9.66 18.54
C VAL A 192 -3.13 -8.37 17.87
N GLN A 193 -1.88 -8.36 17.37
CA GLN A 193 -1.36 -7.21 16.63
C GLN A 193 -2.14 -6.96 15.33
N GLY A 194 -2.40 -8.00 14.53
CA GLY A 194 -3.15 -7.88 13.27
C GLY A 194 -4.59 -7.43 13.48
N LEU A 195 -5.27 -8.00 14.46
CA LEU A 195 -6.62 -7.58 14.83
C LEU A 195 -6.65 -6.14 15.34
N SER A 196 -5.63 -5.71 16.11
CA SER A 196 -5.50 -4.31 16.54
C SER A 196 -5.42 -3.35 15.35
N GLU A 197 -4.62 -3.67 14.33
CA GLU A 197 -4.51 -2.83 13.13
C GLU A 197 -5.84 -2.78 12.35
N ILE A 198 -6.52 -3.92 12.21
CA ILE A 198 -7.84 -3.97 11.55
C ILE A 198 -8.84 -3.09 12.29
N ILE A 199 -8.91 -3.21 13.63
CA ILE A 199 -9.82 -2.39 14.47
C ILE A 199 -9.46 -0.90 14.32
N GLU A 200 -8.19 -0.53 14.38
CA GLU A 200 -7.74 0.86 14.22
C GLU A 200 -8.22 1.46 12.92
N ARG A 201 -8.00 0.76 11.79
CA ARG A 201 -8.39 1.23 10.46
C ARG A 201 -9.91 1.23 10.26
N TYR A 202 -10.60 0.24 10.82
CA TYR A 202 -12.06 0.20 10.83
C TYR A 202 -12.65 1.41 11.56
N ILE A 203 -12.14 1.73 12.74
CA ILE A 203 -12.56 2.90 13.51
C ILE A 203 -12.19 4.18 12.77
N GLN A 204 -10.97 4.26 12.19
CA GLN A 204 -10.57 5.42 11.40
C GLN A 204 -11.55 5.65 10.23
N LYS A 205 -11.99 4.62 9.52
CA LYS A 205 -13.02 4.72 8.47
C LYS A 205 -14.35 5.26 9.01
N ARG A 206 -14.79 4.75 10.17
CA ARG A 206 -16.01 5.23 10.83
C ARG A 206 -15.94 6.70 11.20
N LEU A 207 -14.75 7.24 11.56
CA LEU A 207 -14.60 8.66 11.82
C LEU A 207 -14.93 9.52 10.59
N PHE A 208 -14.63 9.03 9.37
CA PHE A 208 -14.98 9.72 8.13
C PHE A 208 -16.45 9.59 7.76
N THR A 209 -17.05 8.42 7.98
CA THR A 209 -18.42 8.12 7.54
C THR A 209 -19.49 8.54 8.55
N GLU A 210 -19.22 8.38 9.85
CA GLU A 210 -20.17 8.73 10.93
C GLU A 210 -19.95 10.13 11.49
N LYS A 211 -18.77 10.71 11.29
CA LYS A 211 -18.39 12.09 11.68
C LYS A 211 -18.73 12.43 13.15
N PRO A 212 -18.36 11.59 14.13
CA PRO A 212 -18.70 11.86 15.53
C PRO A 212 -17.89 13.03 16.07
N ALA A 213 -18.45 13.78 17.02
CA ALA A 213 -17.66 14.61 17.91
C ALA A 213 -17.09 13.71 19.03
N LEU A 214 -15.77 13.60 19.09
CA LEU A 214 -15.09 12.66 19.99
C LEU A 214 -15.01 13.20 21.43
N PRO A 215 -15.30 12.39 22.46
CA PRO A 215 -15.07 12.78 23.84
C PRO A 215 -13.58 12.88 24.16
N ASP A 216 -13.22 13.75 25.10
CA ASP A 216 -11.87 13.76 25.67
C ASP A 216 -11.68 12.55 26.58
N ILE A 217 -10.51 11.92 26.53
CA ILE A 217 -10.10 10.97 27.56
C ILE A 217 -9.83 11.79 28.82
N PRO A 218 -10.51 11.51 29.96
CA PRO A 218 -10.33 12.28 31.18
C PRO A 218 -8.87 12.29 31.65
N GLU A 219 -8.36 13.46 32.06
CA GLU A 219 -6.96 13.57 32.48
C GLU A 219 -6.65 12.65 33.68
N GLU A 220 -7.62 12.45 34.60
CA GLU A 220 -7.48 11.50 35.72
C GLU A 220 -7.34 10.05 35.25
N TYR A 221 -7.91 9.70 34.08
CA TYR A 221 -7.69 8.39 33.48
C TYR A 221 -6.30 8.28 32.84
N ILE A 222 -5.84 9.33 32.17
CA ILE A 222 -4.49 9.36 31.54
C ILE A 222 -3.40 9.26 32.63
N LYS A 223 -3.59 9.83 33.81
CA LYS A 223 -2.64 9.74 34.92
C LYS A 223 -2.37 8.33 35.42
N GLN A 224 -3.26 7.38 35.14
CA GLN A 224 -3.01 5.95 35.44
C GLN A 224 -1.85 5.38 34.62
N PHE A 225 -1.45 6.06 33.55
CA PHE A 225 -0.36 5.69 32.64
C PHE A 225 0.75 6.77 32.71
N PRO A 226 1.66 6.74 33.69
CA PRO A 226 2.59 7.84 33.97
C PRO A 226 3.42 8.28 32.76
N TYR A 227 3.93 7.33 31.97
CA TYR A 227 4.73 7.64 30.78
C TYR A 227 3.92 8.37 29.70
N ILE A 228 2.68 7.96 29.46
CA ILE A 228 1.77 8.62 28.51
C ILE A 228 1.43 10.02 28.99
N TYR A 229 1.16 10.15 30.29
CA TYR A 229 0.84 11.45 30.89
C TYR A 229 2.02 12.42 30.76
N GLU A 230 3.26 11.95 30.95
CA GLU A 230 4.47 12.75 30.75
C GLU A 230 4.58 13.25 29.30
N MET A 231 4.43 12.36 28.31
CA MET A 231 4.43 12.76 26.91
C MET A 231 3.32 13.77 26.57
N PHE A 232 2.12 13.56 27.12
CA PHE A 232 0.99 14.46 26.94
C PHE A 232 1.26 15.86 27.52
N LEU A 233 1.83 15.94 28.72
CA LEU A 233 2.21 17.21 29.37
C LEU A 233 3.30 17.91 28.55
N LEU A 234 4.33 17.20 28.13
CA LEU A 234 5.42 17.75 27.33
C LEU A 234 4.91 18.46 26.06
N LEU A 235 3.94 17.86 25.37
CA LEU A 235 3.33 18.49 24.20
C LEU A 235 2.48 19.72 24.59
N LYS A 236 1.79 19.70 25.73
CA LYS A 236 0.96 20.81 26.21
C LYS A 236 1.79 22.03 26.64
N GLU A 237 3.08 21.87 26.94
CA GLU A 237 3.99 22.98 27.26
C GLU A 237 4.15 23.93 26.06
N ASN A 238 4.04 23.44 24.83
CA ASN A 238 4.08 24.31 23.67
C ASN A 238 2.77 25.07 23.48
N SER A 239 2.76 26.32 23.92
CA SER A 239 1.57 27.18 23.90
C SER A 239 1.01 27.47 22.50
N SER A 240 1.77 27.23 21.43
CA SER A 240 1.32 27.40 20.04
C SER A 240 0.35 26.31 19.58
N TYR A 241 0.29 25.21 20.31
CA TYR A 241 -0.55 24.07 19.96
C TYR A 241 -1.63 23.78 20.99
N LYS A 242 -2.73 23.21 20.53
CA LYS A 242 -3.73 22.55 21.35
C LYS A 242 -3.58 21.06 21.18
N VAL A 243 -3.32 20.34 22.27
CA VAL A 243 -3.11 18.89 22.28
C VAL A 243 -4.27 18.23 23.00
N MET A 244 -4.85 17.20 22.40
CA MET A 244 -5.99 16.45 22.94
C MET A 244 -5.75 14.96 22.76
N LEU A 245 -6.08 14.17 23.77
CA LEU A 245 -6.29 12.73 23.65
C LEU A 245 -7.79 12.48 23.64
N LYS A 246 -8.27 11.88 22.54
CA LYS A 246 -9.67 11.63 22.28
C LYS A 246 -9.98 10.14 22.33
N ASP A 247 -11.12 9.82 22.89
CA ASP A 247 -11.64 8.47 22.92
C ASP A 247 -12.33 8.14 21.59
N CYS A 248 -11.86 7.07 20.94
CA CYS A 248 -12.44 6.50 19.72
C CYS A 248 -13.05 5.11 20.00
N SER A 249 -13.34 4.81 21.26
CA SER A 249 -13.83 3.48 21.67
C SER A 249 -15.28 3.19 21.30
N PHE A 250 -16.04 4.23 20.93
CA PHE A 250 -17.49 4.13 20.69
C PHE A 250 -18.23 3.49 21.87
N GLY A 251 -18.00 4.05 23.07
CA GLY A 251 -18.63 3.57 24.29
C GLY A 251 -17.92 2.38 24.94
N GLY A 252 -16.61 2.26 24.79
CA GLY A 252 -15.79 1.22 25.40
C GLY A 252 -15.67 -0.08 24.58
N LYS A 253 -16.33 -0.18 23.41
CA LYS A 253 -16.33 -1.40 22.58
C LYS A 253 -14.95 -1.65 21.93
N TYR A 254 -14.33 -0.61 21.37
CA TYR A 254 -13.07 -0.73 20.62
C TYR A 254 -11.93 -0.01 21.33
N PRO A 255 -10.80 -0.65 21.62
CA PRO A 255 -9.71 -0.01 22.37
C PRO A 255 -8.85 0.89 21.47
N VAL A 256 -9.47 1.97 20.95
CA VAL A 256 -8.85 2.93 20.05
C VAL A 256 -8.82 4.31 20.68
N ALA A 257 -7.64 4.92 20.72
CA ALA A 257 -7.42 6.30 21.15
C ALA A 257 -6.90 7.15 19.99
N ALA A 258 -7.17 8.44 19.98
CA ALA A 258 -6.62 9.37 19.02
C ALA A 258 -5.86 10.51 19.70
N LEU A 259 -4.65 10.78 19.20
CA LEU A 259 -3.91 12.01 19.48
C LEU A 259 -4.26 13.06 18.43
N ILE A 260 -4.81 14.19 18.87
CA ILE A 260 -5.14 15.33 18.01
C ILE A 260 -4.30 16.53 18.46
N ILE A 261 -3.59 17.13 17.49
CA ILE A 261 -2.80 18.33 17.72
C ILE A 261 -3.24 19.39 16.71
N ILE A 262 -3.56 20.59 17.20
CA ILE A 262 -3.99 21.72 16.36
C ILE A 262 -3.02 22.88 16.58
N GLU A 263 -2.45 23.43 15.51
CA GLU A 263 -1.70 24.68 15.57
C GLU A 263 -2.68 25.86 15.71
N LYS A 264 -2.56 26.60 16.83
CA LYS A 264 -3.43 27.73 17.13
C LYS A 264 -3.24 28.82 16.07
N ASN A 265 -4.31 29.54 15.77
CA ASN A 265 -4.36 30.66 14.81
C ASN A 265 -4.17 30.30 13.34
N THR A 266 -3.85 29.05 13.00
CA THR A 266 -3.70 28.60 11.59
C THR A 266 -4.75 27.59 11.19
N GLY A 267 -5.30 26.82 12.14
CA GLY A 267 -6.22 25.71 11.89
C GLY A 267 -5.55 24.47 11.29
N LYS A 268 -4.23 24.45 11.22
CA LYS A 268 -3.48 23.25 10.84
C LYS A 268 -3.58 22.20 11.94
N TYR A 269 -3.66 20.94 11.57
CA TYR A 269 -3.81 19.85 12.54
C TYR A 269 -3.18 18.55 12.06
N GLY A 270 -2.96 17.66 13.03
CA GLY A 270 -2.62 16.25 12.80
C GLY A 270 -3.48 15.38 13.71
N ILE A 271 -3.88 14.22 13.17
CA ILE A 271 -4.61 13.17 13.91
C ILE A 271 -3.90 11.85 13.69
N LYS A 272 -3.61 11.15 14.78
CA LYS A 272 -3.15 9.76 14.75
C LYS A 272 -3.93 8.93 15.74
N LEU A 273 -4.31 7.75 15.26
CA LEU A 273 -4.95 6.74 16.07
C LEU A 273 -3.91 5.75 16.59
N GLY A 274 -4.28 5.03 17.63
CA GLY A 274 -3.58 3.86 18.10
C GLY A 274 -4.59 2.88 18.68
N CYS A 275 -4.40 1.61 18.40
CA CYS A 275 -5.23 0.52 18.89
C CYS A 275 -4.38 -0.53 19.58
N HIS A 276 -4.83 -0.97 20.74
CA HIS A 276 -4.29 -2.11 21.47
C HIS A 276 -5.30 -2.55 22.53
N PRO A 277 -5.40 -3.85 22.89
CA PRO A 277 -6.30 -4.29 23.95
C PRO A 277 -6.10 -3.54 25.28
N ASP A 278 -4.85 -3.27 25.66
CA ASP A 278 -4.51 -2.34 26.75
C ASP A 278 -4.60 -0.89 26.25
N TYR A 279 -5.46 -0.10 26.88
CA TYR A 279 -5.75 1.27 26.42
C TYR A 279 -4.57 2.24 26.64
N GLY A 280 -3.70 1.97 27.61
CA GLY A 280 -2.45 2.72 27.79
C GLY A 280 -1.53 2.53 26.57
N ILE A 281 -1.38 1.30 26.10
CA ILE A 281 -0.60 1.00 24.90
C ILE A 281 -1.28 1.57 23.63
N ALA A 282 -2.61 1.60 23.56
CA ALA A 282 -3.33 2.26 22.48
C ALA A 282 -3.00 3.76 22.41
N MET A 283 -3.01 4.45 23.54
CA MET A 283 -2.58 5.85 23.61
C MET A 283 -1.10 6.00 23.22
N GLU A 284 -0.19 5.16 23.74
CA GLU A 284 1.24 5.17 23.37
C GLU A 284 1.45 5.07 21.86
N ARG A 285 0.71 4.17 21.20
CA ARG A 285 0.77 3.99 19.74
C ARG A 285 0.40 5.26 18.98
N ALA A 286 -0.61 6.01 19.43
CA ALA A 286 -0.97 7.28 18.81
C ALA A 286 0.19 8.29 18.81
N PHE A 287 1.00 8.34 19.89
CA PHE A 287 2.20 9.18 19.95
C PHE A 287 3.31 8.67 19.05
N THR A 288 3.61 7.37 19.07
CA THR A 288 4.69 6.80 18.27
C THR A 288 4.38 6.83 16.79
N GLU A 289 3.11 6.67 16.38
CA GLU A 289 2.64 6.86 15.00
C GLU A 289 2.82 8.31 14.51
N ALA A 290 2.54 9.30 15.36
CA ALA A 290 2.68 10.70 14.98
C ALA A 290 4.13 11.14 14.79
N THR A 291 5.08 10.40 15.36
CA THR A 291 6.51 10.71 15.34
C THR A 291 7.33 9.80 14.43
N GLN A 292 6.69 8.92 13.67
CA GLN A 292 7.39 7.98 12.80
C GLN A 292 8.14 8.69 11.67
N GLY A 293 9.47 8.81 11.82
CA GLY A 293 10.34 9.42 10.81
C GLY A 293 10.25 10.95 10.70
N GLN A 294 9.59 11.61 11.64
CA GLN A 294 9.40 13.07 11.62
C GLN A 294 9.23 13.62 13.04
N ASP A 295 9.39 14.92 13.20
CA ASP A 295 8.95 15.60 14.41
C ASP A 295 7.42 15.73 14.45
N ILE A 296 6.84 15.65 15.65
CA ILE A 296 5.39 15.67 15.82
C ILE A 296 4.76 16.99 15.35
N PHE A 297 5.47 18.11 15.44
CA PHE A 297 4.98 19.41 14.98
C PHE A 297 5.10 19.59 13.46
N GLU A 298 6.03 18.89 12.81
CA GLU A 298 6.08 18.80 11.34
C GLU A 298 4.88 18.02 10.79
N TYR A 299 4.45 16.99 11.52
CA TYR A 299 3.26 16.23 11.17
C TYR A 299 1.99 17.09 11.14
N VAL A 300 1.83 18.03 12.10
CA VAL A 300 0.68 18.93 12.19
C VAL A 300 0.52 19.86 10.97
N ASN A 301 1.58 20.15 10.23
CA ASN A 301 1.54 21.06 9.10
C ASN A 301 0.87 20.53 7.82
N ARG A 302 0.38 19.28 7.84
CA ARG A 302 -0.06 18.58 6.62
C ARG A 302 -1.54 18.73 6.28
N SER A 303 -2.39 19.07 7.24
CA SER A 303 -3.84 19.19 7.05
C SER A 303 -4.36 20.48 7.69
N VAL A 304 -5.43 21.05 7.13
CA VAL A 304 -6.10 22.26 7.68
C VAL A 304 -7.57 21.95 7.89
N ILE A 305 -8.15 22.43 9.00
CA ILE A 305 -9.60 22.26 9.27
C ILE A 305 -10.40 22.99 8.19
N ASP A 306 -11.23 22.27 7.49
CA ASP A 306 -12.08 22.77 6.41
C ASP A 306 -13.54 22.43 6.71
N PHE A 307 -14.36 23.47 6.96
CA PHE A 307 -15.79 23.33 7.22
C PHE A 307 -16.62 23.07 5.95
N PHE A 308 -16.05 23.35 4.78
CA PHE A 308 -16.72 23.26 3.49
C PHE A 308 -16.35 21.99 2.71
N ASN A 309 -15.43 21.18 3.23
CA ASN A 309 -15.01 19.97 2.54
C ASN A 309 -16.15 18.94 2.50
N THR A 310 -16.72 18.77 1.32
CA THR A 310 -17.78 17.78 1.04
C THR A 310 -17.21 16.41 0.70
N ASN A 311 -15.91 16.28 0.47
CA ASN A 311 -15.26 15.06 -0.03
C ASN A 311 -14.52 14.31 1.09
N VAL A 312 -14.85 14.54 2.35
CA VAL A 312 -14.20 13.84 3.47
C VAL A 312 -14.36 12.32 3.39
N GLU A 313 -15.49 11.86 2.85
CA GLU A 313 -15.79 10.43 2.65
C GLU A 313 -15.21 9.87 1.34
N ASP A 314 -14.53 10.69 0.55
CA ASP A 314 -13.87 10.22 -0.67
C ASP A 314 -12.86 9.10 -0.34
N GLU A 315 -12.94 8.01 -1.09
CA GLU A 315 -12.11 6.84 -0.87
C GLU A 315 -10.61 7.17 -0.94
N THR A 316 -10.22 8.08 -1.85
CA THR A 316 -8.83 8.53 -1.96
C THR A 316 -8.39 9.27 -0.71
N ASN A 317 -9.25 10.13 -0.13
CA ASN A 317 -8.98 10.83 1.12
C ASN A 317 -8.81 9.86 2.29
N ILE A 318 -9.69 8.89 2.42
CA ILE A 318 -9.62 7.85 3.46
C ILE A 318 -8.35 6.99 3.27
N CYS A 319 -8.05 6.55 2.06
CA CYS A 319 -6.83 5.79 1.76
C CYS A 319 -5.54 6.56 2.06
N ASN A 320 -5.50 7.86 1.78
CA ASN A 320 -4.36 8.71 2.11
C ASN A 320 -4.15 8.82 3.62
N SER A 321 -5.23 8.87 4.40
CA SER A 321 -5.13 8.89 5.87
C SER A 321 -4.48 7.62 6.42
N TYR A 322 -4.67 6.46 5.78
CA TYR A 322 -4.02 5.20 6.15
C TYR A 322 -2.56 5.13 5.72
N LYS A 323 -2.28 5.50 4.45
CA LYS A 323 -0.96 5.28 3.83
C LYS A 323 0.10 6.27 4.27
N ILE A 324 -0.25 7.54 4.28
CA ILE A 324 0.70 8.63 4.53
C ILE A 324 0.33 9.47 5.76
N GLY A 325 -0.73 9.06 6.47
CA GLY A 325 -1.22 9.76 7.65
C GLY A 325 -1.76 11.15 7.38
N VAL A 326 -2.04 11.48 6.12
CA VAL A 326 -2.56 12.79 5.69
C VAL A 326 -3.96 12.59 5.12
N GLY A 327 -4.96 13.14 5.78
CA GLY A 327 -6.35 13.12 5.34
C GLY A 327 -7.09 14.35 5.83
N GLN A 328 -8.10 14.77 5.07
CA GLN A 328 -9.02 15.81 5.50
C GLN A 328 -10.10 15.16 6.36
N PHE A 329 -9.90 15.22 7.67
CA PHE A 329 -10.86 14.68 8.63
C PHE A 329 -12.09 15.57 8.76
N PRO A 330 -13.27 15.02 9.09
CA PRO A 330 -14.49 15.79 9.31
C PRO A 330 -14.31 16.79 10.44
N TYR A 331 -14.73 18.03 10.25
CA TYR A 331 -14.60 19.07 11.29
C TYR A 331 -15.36 18.75 12.58
N GLN A 332 -16.38 17.88 12.50
CA GLN A 332 -17.17 17.42 13.64
C GLN A 332 -16.32 16.77 14.74
N LEU A 333 -15.21 16.11 14.36
CA LEU A 333 -14.28 15.50 15.32
C LEU A 333 -13.72 16.50 16.34
N PHE A 334 -13.67 17.79 15.97
CA PHE A 334 -13.20 18.88 16.82
C PHE A 334 -14.32 19.54 17.66
N GLY A 335 -15.54 19.01 17.57
CA GLY A 335 -16.72 19.52 18.28
C GLY A 335 -16.54 19.51 19.80
N ARG A 336 -17.20 20.46 20.50
CA ARG A 336 -17.13 20.57 21.96
C ARG A 336 -18.09 19.63 22.67
N THR A 337 -19.25 19.37 22.06
CA THR A 337 -20.25 18.45 22.63
C THR A 337 -20.02 17.09 22.01
N PRO A 338 -19.56 16.09 22.79
CA PRO A 338 -19.28 14.77 22.25
C PRO A 338 -20.57 14.06 21.82
N SER A 339 -20.44 13.20 20.79
CA SER A 339 -21.54 12.38 20.28
C SER A 339 -21.86 11.19 21.18
N PHE A 340 -20.93 10.83 22.06
CA PHE A 340 -21.06 9.78 23.09
C PHE A 340 -20.17 10.14 24.27
N GLU A 341 -20.41 9.53 25.40
CA GLU A 341 -19.59 9.76 26.61
C GLU A 341 -18.37 8.83 26.60
N PHE A 342 -17.29 9.30 27.26
CA PHE A 342 -16.14 8.43 27.52
C PHE A 342 -16.58 7.23 28.36
N ALA A 343 -16.20 6.05 27.94
CA ALA A 343 -16.33 4.81 28.70
C ALA A 343 -15.00 4.06 28.71
N PRO A 344 -14.53 3.59 29.87
CA PRO A 344 -13.34 2.73 29.90
C PRO A 344 -13.54 1.49 29.04
N VAL A 345 -12.50 1.10 28.33
CA VAL A 345 -12.50 -0.18 27.60
C VAL A 345 -12.34 -1.34 28.58
N LYS A 346 -12.62 -2.56 28.10
CA LYS A 346 -12.44 -3.80 28.89
C LYS A 346 -11.03 -3.87 29.45
N ASP A 347 -10.91 -4.12 30.76
CA ASP A 347 -9.61 -4.38 31.39
C ASP A 347 -9.11 -5.78 30.98
N VAL A 348 -7.95 -5.81 30.35
CA VAL A 348 -7.28 -7.02 29.87
C VAL A 348 -5.98 -7.31 30.63
N SER A 349 -5.71 -6.61 31.72
CA SER A 349 -4.45 -6.70 32.47
C SER A 349 -4.13 -8.10 33.00
N THR A 350 -5.12 -8.95 33.15
CA THR A 350 -4.98 -10.35 33.59
C THR A 350 -5.09 -11.37 32.46
N MET A 351 -5.39 -10.94 31.24
CA MET A 351 -5.58 -11.84 30.10
C MET A 351 -4.26 -12.11 29.37
N THR A 352 -4.12 -13.34 28.88
CA THR A 352 -3.05 -13.73 27.94
C THR A 352 -3.38 -13.28 26.52
N ASN A 353 -2.36 -13.23 25.64
CA ASN A 353 -2.58 -12.98 24.22
C ASN A 353 -3.53 -14.01 23.58
N ALA A 354 -3.47 -15.27 24.00
CA ALA A 354 -4.38 -16.32 23.54
C ALA A 354 -5.84 -16.02 23.91
N GLU A 355 -6.10 -15.63 25.15
CA GLU A 355 -7.46 -15.27 25.61
C GLU A 355 -8.00 -14.04 24.91
N ILE A 356 -7.14 -13.02 24.63
CA ILE A 356 -7.51 -11.82 23.90
C ILE A 356 -7.83 -12.15 22.44
N ALA A 357 -6.94 -12.89 21.75
CA ALA A 357 -7.16 -13.31 20.37
C ALA A 357 -8.47 -14.09 20.21
N ASN A 358 -8.68 -15.07 21.09
CA ASN A 358 -9.92 -15.87 21.10
C ASN A 358 -11.16 -15.02 21.37
N SER A 359 -11.10 -14.09 22.35
CA SER A 359 -12.22 -13.18 22.66
C SER A 359 -12.59 -12.34 21.45
N TRP A 360 -11.63 -11.74 20.78
CA TRP A 360 -11.90 -10.88 19.63
C TRP A 360 -12.38 -11.65 18.39
N ILE A 361 -11.76 -12.80 18.07
CA ILE A 361 -12.24 -13.64 16.96
C ILE A 361 -13.70 -14.04 17.19
N ASN A 362 -14.04 -14.50 18.40
CA ASN A 362 -15.40 -14.88 18.72
C ASN A 362 -16.37 -13.69 18.70
N GLU A 363 -15.95 -12.51 19.16
CA GLU A 363 -16.76 -11.29 19.09
C GLU A 363 -17.08 -10.91 17.64
N PHE A 364 -16.10 -10.94 16.73
CA PHE A 364 -16.35 -10.66 15.31
C PHE A 364 -17.25 -11.71 14.65
N ILE A 365 -17.09 -12.99 14.99
CA ILE A 365 -17.97 -14.05 14.48
C ILE A 365 -19.41 -13.84 14.97
N ASN A 366 -19.59 -13.44 16.25
CA ASN A 366 -20.91 -13.14 16.82
C ASN A 366 -21.53 -11.89 16.21
N ASP A 367 -20.72 -10.89 15.87
CA ASP A 367 -21.15 -9.70 15.11
C ASP A 367 -21.50 -10.02 13.63
N GLY A 368 -21.34 -11.28 13.20
CA GLY A 368 -21.72 -11.76 11.87
C GLY A 368 -20.59 -11.82 10.85
N TYR A 369 -19.39 -11.42 11.20
CA TYR A 369 -18.24 -11.43 10.29
C TYR A 369 -17.61 -12.84 10.14
N ASP A 370 -16.99 -13.07 9.00
CA ASP A 370 -16.06 -14.18 8.82
C ASP A 370 -14.64 -13.68 9.14
N VAL A 371 -13.86 -14.46 9.89
CA VAL A 371 -12.47 -14.14 10.20
C VAL A 371 -11.59 -15.13 9.45
N LEU A 372 -10.93 -14.62 8.41
CA LEU A 372 -10.09 -15.40 7.51
C LEU A 372 -8.63 -15.14 7.87
N VAL A 373 -7.86 -16.21 8.14
CA VAL A 373 -6.46 -16.09 8.54
C VAL A 373 -5.59 -17.00 7.68
N ARG A 374 -4.50 -16.44 7.17
CA ARG A 374 -3.45 -17.15 6.45
C ARG A 374 -2.17 -17.15 7.27
N ASN A 375 -1.62 -18.31 7.56
CA ASN A 375 -0.31 -18.46 8.18
C ASN A 375 0.79 -18.43 7.10
N VAL A 376 1.81 -17.58 7.30
CA VAL A 376 2.96 -17.44 6.41
C VAL A 376 4.31 -17.58 7.14
N SER A 377 4.32 -18.25 8.29
CA SER A 377 5.46 -18.34 9.22
C SER A 377 6.61 -19.24 8.70
N HIS A 378 6.98 -19.10 7.43
CA HIS A 378 7.96 -19.99 6.76
C HIS A 378 9.38 -19.91 7.35
N PHE A 379 9.74 -18.78 7.99
CA PHE A 379 11.04 -18.60 8.66
C PHE A 379 11.02 -18.94 10.15
N ASN A 380 10.02 -19.68 10.64
CA ASN A 380 9.83 -20.00 12.07
C ASN A 380 9.71 -18.74 12.95
N PHE A 381 9.24 -17.65 12.38
CA PHE A 381 8.79 -16.46 13.10
C PHE A 381 7.30 -16.26 12.79
N PRO A 382 6.41 -16.36 13.79
CA PRO A 382 4.98 -16.30 13.57
C PRO A 382 4.57 -15.06 12.78
N SER A 383 3.96 -15.28 11.63
CA SER A 383 3.45 -14.22 10.74
C SER A 383 2.17 -14.67 10.05
N PHE A 384 1.22 -13.76 9.97
CA PHE A 384 -0.10 -14.05 9.43
C PHE A 384 -0.61 -12.90 8.56
N HIS A 385 -1.64 -13.20 7.76
CA HIS A 385 -2.49 -12.21 7.14
C HIS A 385 -3.93 -12.49 7.53
N ILE A 386 -4.58 -11.53 8.19
CA ILE A 386 -5.95 -11.61 8.66
C ILE A 386 -6.83 -10.76 7.74
N ILE A 387 -7.93 -11.33 7.27
CA ILE A 387 -8.94 -10.64 6.45
C ILE A 387 -10.30 -10.84 7.11
N ILE A 388 -11.01 -9.74 7.32
CA ILE A 388 -12.38 -9.72 7.85
C ILE A 388 -13.25 -9.00 6.83
N PRO A 389 -13.89 -9.72 5.89
CA PRO A 389 -14.73 -9.12 4.86
C PRO A 389 -15.85 -8.28 5.46
N GLY A 390 -15.95 -7.02 5.00
CA GLY A 390 -16.87 -6.01 5.53
C GLY A 390 -16.28 -5.11 6.63
N MET A 391 -15.08 -5.44 7.15
CA MET A 391 -14.42 -4.68 8.22
C MET A 391 -13.01 -4.22 7.85
N SER A 392 -12.23 -5.08 7.20
CA SER A 392 -10.79 -4.84 6.99
C SER A 392 -10.42 -4.26 5.63
N GLU A 393 -11.39 -3.93 4.77
CA GLU A 393 -11.14 -3.30 3.47
C GLU A 393 -10.51 -1.91 3.63
N MET A 394 -9.37 -1.73 3.00
CA MET A 394 -8.75 -0.41 2.84
C MET A 394 -9.40 0.39 1.71
N ARG A 395 -10.05 -0.30 0.76
CA ARG A 395 -10.71 0.28 -0.40
C ARG A 395 -11.96 -0.50 -0.76
N ASN A 396 -12.93 0.18 -1.37
CA ASN A 396 -14.06 -0.51 -1.98
C ASN A 396 -13.64 -1.12 -3.32
N THR A 397 -14.17 -2.30 -3.61
CA THR A 397 -13.87 -3.05 -4.82
C THR A 397 -14.72 -2.60 -6.00
N SER A 398 -14.55 -1.36 -6.47
CA SER A 398 -15.21 -0.94 -7.71
C SER A 398 -14.51 -1.55 -8.94
N ASP A 399 -15.25 -1.81 -10.01
CA ASP A 399 -14.71 -2.30 -11.29
C ASP A 399 -13.64 -1.34 -11.83
N THR A 400 -13.85 -0.06 -11.64
CA THR A 400 -12.92 1.01 -11.93
C THR A 400 -11.59 0.76 -11.25
N LEU A 401 -11.58 0.49 -9.95
CA LEU A 401 -10.36 0.28 -9.18
C LEU A 401 -9.58 -0.94 -9.66
N PHE A 402 -10.27 -2.05 -9.99
CA PHE A 402 -9.63 -3.23 -10.56
C PHE A 402 -9.00 -2.95 -11.92
N ARG A 403 -9.73 -2.27 -12.80
CA ARG A 403 -9.19 -1.89 -14.12
C ARG A 403 -7.98 -0.99 -13.99
N VAL A 404 -8.02 0.00 -13.07
CA VAL A 404 -6.87 0.88 -12.75
C VAL A 404 -5.64 0.07 -12.40
N TYR A 405 -5.82 -0.88 -11.48
CA TYR A 405 -4.70 -1.63 -10.94
C TYR A 405 -4.10 -2.58 -11.99
N ASN A 406 -4.97 -3.26 -12.71
CA ASN A 406 -4.58 -4.20 -13.76
C ASN A 406 -3.87 -3.49 -14.92
N THR A 407 -4.41 -2.37 -15.39
CA THR A 407 -3.77 -1.59 -16.45
C THR A 407 -2.49 -0.89 -15.99
N LYS A 408 -2.41 -0.48 -14.72
CA LYS A 408 -1.16 0.02 -14.15
C LYS A 408 -0.06 -1.05 -14.20
N HIS A 409 -0.35 -2.29 -13.87
CA HIS A 409 0.60 -3.40 -13.96
C HIS A 409 1.06 -3.65 -15.40
N LEU A 410 0.11 -3.68 -16.35
CA LEU A 410 0.43 -3.85 -17.77
C LEU A 410 1.36 -2.73 -18.27
N VAL A 411 1.01 -1.47 -18.00
CA VAL A 411 1.81 -0.33 -18.44
C VAL A 411 3.17 -0.32 -17.77
N SER A 412 3.26 -0.62 -16.49
CA SER A 412 4.52 -0.75 -15.77
C SER A 412 5.44 -1.80 -16.41
N GLY A 413 4.90 -2.97 -16.73
CA GLY A 413 5.66 -4.02 -17.42
C GLY A 413 6.14 -3.60 -18.81
N LEU A 414 5.32 -2.86 -19.57
CA LEU A 414 5.66 -2.40 -20.91
C LEU A 414 6.68 -1.25 -20.92
N LEU A 415 6.67 -0.37 -19.89
CA LEU A 415 7.65 0.72 -19.77
C LEU A 415 9.10 0.23 -19.77
N TYR A 416 9.34 -0.96 -19.25
CA TYR A 416 10.66 -1.57 -19.13
C TYR A 416 10.94 -2.68 -20.16
N ASN A 417 10.00 -2.95 -21.04
CA ASN A 417 10.11 -3.97 -22.08
C ASN A 417 9.61 -3.41 -23.41
N ALA A 418 10.24 -2.33 -23.89
CA ALA A 418 9.81 -1.62 -25.10
C ALA A 418 9.72 -2.52 -26.34
N ASP A 419 10.53 -3.55 -26.39
CA ASP A 419 10.51 -4.58 -27.43
C ASP A 419 9.23 -5.46 -27.43
N LYS A 420 8.47 -5.44 -26.33
CA LYS A 420 7.16 -6.10 -26.23
C LYS A 420 5.99 -5.19 -26.63
N ILE A 421 6.24 -3.90 -26.86
CA ILE A 421 5.21 -2.95 -27.30
C ILE A 421 4.98 -3.13 -28.80
N THR A 422 3.76 -3.53 -29.16
CA THR A 422 3.31 -3.74 -30.52
C THR A 422 2.20 -2.75 -30.88
N LEU A 423 1.93 -2.57 -32.17
CA LEU A 423 0.81 -1.73 -32.61
C LEU A 423 -0.52 -2.15 -31.94
N ASP A 424 -0.71 -3.46 -31.77
CA ASP A 424 -1.95 -3.99 -31.17
C ASP A 424 -2.09 -3.68 -29.68
N ASN A 425 -1.00 -3.63 -28.91
CA ASN A 425 -1.07 -3.39 -27.49
C ASN A 425 -0.96 -1.90 -27.10
N THR A 426 -0.54 -1.00 -28.01
CA THR A 426 -0.56 0.46 -27.78
C THR A 426 -1.96 0.97 -27.40
N LYS A 427 -3.02 0.36 -27.92
CA LYS A 427 -4.41 0.73 -27.58
C LYS A 427 -4.73 0.53 -26.10
N TYR A 428 -4.12 -0.45 -25.45
CA TYR A 428 -4.31 -0.69 -24.01
C TYR A 428 -3.60 0.38 -23.17
N ILE A 429 -2.39 0.81 -23.61
CA ILE A 429 -1.68 1.92 -22.97
C ILE A 429 -2.50 3.20 -23.08
N ILE A 430 -2.94 3.53 -24.30
CA ILE A 430 -3.75 4.72 -24.58
C ILE A 430 -5.06 4.69 -23.75
N GLY A 431 -5.83 3.60 -23.83
CA GLY A 431 -7.09 3.47 -23.11
C GLY A 431 -6.94 3.52 -21.58
N THR A 432 -5.80 3.04 -21.06
CA THR A 432 -5.45 3.17 -19.65
C THR A 432 -5.23 4.62 -19.27
N MET A 433 -4.46 5.35 -20.08
CA MET A 433 -4.10 6.74 -19.79
C MET A 433 -5.27 7.71 -19.97
N ASP A 434 -6.17 7.45 -20.93
CA ASP A 434 -7.40 8.24 -21.11
C ASP A 434 -8.33 8.11 -19.90
N TYR A 435 -8.28 6.99 -19.19
CA TYR A 435 -9.13 6.73 -18.03
C TYR A 435 -8.55 7.31 -16.74
N PHE A 436 -7.22 7.40 -16.62
CA PHE A 436 -6.55 7.83 -15.40
C PHE A 436 -5.95 9.22 -15.54
N SER A 437 -6.30 10.10 -14.62
CA SER A 437 -5.55 11.32 -14.44
C SER A 437 -4.11 10.98 -14.03
N ASN A 438 -3.14 11.71 -14.55
CA ASN A 438 -1.71 11.48 -14.38
C ASN A 438 -1.26 11.32 -12.92
N ALA A 439 -1.92 11.97 -11.96
CA ALA A 439 -1.62 11.87 -10.54
C ALA A 439 -1.84 10.47 -9.93
N GLN A 440 -2.61 9.60 -10.58
CA GLN A 440 -2.92 8.26 -10.07
C GLN A 440 -1.94 7.18 -10.52
N LEU A 441 -1.08 7.50 -11.50
CA LEU A 441 -0.09 6.60 -12.05
C LEU A 441 1.34 6.89 -11.57
N GLU A 442 1.52 7.91 -10.76
CA GLU A 442 2.78 8.18 -10.06
C GLU A 442 3.13 6.96 -9.19
N ASN A 443 4.33 6.41 -9.33
CA ASN A 443 4.88 5.19 -8.74
C ASN A 443 4.66 3.88 -9.54
N ILE A 444 4.67 3.95 -10.85
CA ILE A 444 4.69 2.75 -11.70
C ILE A 444 6.08 2.10 -11.71
N VAL A 445 7.10 2.84 -11.33
CA VAL A 445 8.50 2.49 -11.54
C VAL A 445 9.05 1.63 -10.40
N SER A 446 9.80 0.58 -10.76
CA SER A 446 10.59 -0.19 -9.80
C SER A 446 11.86 0.56 -9.42
N ASN A 447 12.16 0.64 -8.11
CA ASN A 447 13.38 1.27 -7.61
C ASN A 447 14.67 0.63 -8.16
N PHE A 448 14.63 -0.60 -8.67
CA PHE A 448 15.82 -1.28 -9.20
C PHE A 448 16.32 -0.72 -10.51
N TYR A 449 15.45 -0.17 -11.33
CA TYR A 449 15.86 0.40 -12.61
C TYR A 449 16.70 1.66 -12.44
N SER A 450 16.57 2.36 -11.31
CA SER A 450 17.42 3.51 -10.99
C SER A 450 18.90 3.12 -10.77
N TYR A 451 19.21 1.83 -10.56
CA TYR A 451 20.58 1.33 -10.43
C TYR A 451 21.26 1.05 -11.77
N LEU A 452 20.52 1.06 -12.87
CA LEU A 452 21.09 0.94 -14.22
C LEU A 452 21.34 2.34 -14.77
N GLU A 453 22.61 2.75 -14.82
CA GLU A 453 23.01 4.09 -15.31
C GLU A 453 22.51 4.36 -16.75
N ASP A 454 22.37 3.30 -17.54
CA ASP A 454 21.94 3.35 -18.95
C ASP A 454 20.44 3.17 -19.17
N VAL A 455 19.67 2.87 -18.12
CA VAL A 455 18.22 2.65 -18.21
C VAL A 455 17.48 3.86 -17.65
N LYS A 456 16.99 4.70 -18.55
CA LYS A 456 16.19 5.88 -18.19
C LYS A 456 14.83 5.82 -18.87
N ILE A 457 13.79 6.02 -18.08
CA ILE A 457 12.44 6.25 -18.62
C ILE A 457 12.31 7.73 -18.93
N PRO A 458 11.97 8.12 -20.16
CA PRO A 458 11.82 9.52 -20.52
C PRO A 458 10.81 10.23 -19.60
N PHE A 459 11.21 11.37 -19.02
CA PHE A 459 10.38 12.24 -18.17
C PHE A 459 9.84 11.61 -16.87
N GLU A 460 10.40 10.46 -16.45
CA GLU A 460 10.02 9.81 -15.19
C GLU A 460 10.26 10.69 -13.96
N GLU A 461 11.46 11.24 -13.83
CA GLU A 461 11.85 12.13 -12.71
C GLU A 461 10.94 13.35 -12.57
N LEU A 462 10.26 13.73 -13.66
CA LEU A 462 9.32 14.83 -13.71
C LEU A 462 7.86 14.40 -13.43
N GLY A 463 7.60 13.11 -13.21
CA GLY A 463 6.25 12.55 -13.08
C GLY A 463 5.43 12.60 -14.38
N GLU A 464 6.10 12.71 -15.54
CA GLU A 464 5.46 12.84 -16.86
C GLU A 464 5.77 11.63 -17.79
N GLY A 465 6.34 10.56 -17.23
CA GLY A 465 6.72 9.37 -18.02
C GLY A 465 5.53 8.69 -18.70
N CYS A 466 4.40 8.59 -18.01
CA CYS A 466 3.20 7.97 -18.58
C CYS A 466 2.55 8.79 -19.70
N PRO A 467 2.28 10.09 -19.53
CA PRO A 467 1.80 10.94 -20.63
C PRO A 467 2.73 10.92 -21.84
N TYR A 468 4.05 10.90 -21.61
CA TYR A 468 5.02 10.84 -22.69
C TYR A 468 4.93 9.51 -23.45
N LEU A 469 4.84 8.37 -22.77
CA LEU A 469 4.62 7.07 -23.41
C LEU A 469 3.31 7.05 -24.22
N THR A 470 2.25 7.63 -23.68
CA THR A 470 0.96 7.74 -24.38
C THR A 470 1.10 8.54 -25.67
N ALA A 471 1.82 9.68 -25.63
CA ALA A 471 2.14 10.44 -26.85
C ALA A 471 2.90 9.59 -27.87
N MET A 472 3.89 8.82 -27.43
CA MET A 472 4.63 7.92 -28.33
C MET A 472 3.74 6.82 -28.91
N CYS A 473 2.82 6.25 -28.14
CA CYS A 473 1.84 5.30 -28.62
C CYS A 473 0.91 5.90 -29.69
N TYR A 474 0.48 7.13 -29.53
CA TYR A 474 -0.28 7.85 -30.57
C TYR A 474 0.55 8.06 -31.83
N ILE A 475 1.86 8.38 -31.70
CA ILE A 475 2.75 8.51 -32.86
C ILE A 475 2.90 7.18 -33.61
N VAL A 476 3.08 6.06 -32.91
CA VAL A 476 3.10 4.71 -33.51
C VAL A 476 1.84 4.46 -34.35
N ASN A 477 0.69 4.92 -33.86
CA ASN A 477 -0.59 4.85 -34.59
C ASN A 477 -0.80 5.95 -35.63
N LYS A 478 0.18 6.84 -35.83
CA LYS A 478 0.10 8.01 -36.72
C LYS A 478 -1.02 9.00 -36.36
N ASP A 479 -1.47 8.96 -35.11
CA ASP A 479 -2.44 9.90 -34.55
C ASP A 479 -1.72 11.11 -33.94
N TYR A 480 -1.18 11.95 -34.84
CA TYR A 480 -0.37 13.11 -34.44
C TYR A 480 -1.16 14.16 -33.65
N LEU A 481 -2.49 14.23 -33.84
CA LEU A 481 -3.32 15.20 -33.13
C LEU A 481 -3.44 14.89 -31.63
N ASN A 482 -3.70 13.61 -31.29
CA ASN A 482 -3.76 13.19 -29.92
C ASN A 482 -2.36 13.18 -29.26
N ALA A 483 -1.32 12.79 -30.01
CA ALA A 483 0.07 12.95 -29.56
C ALA A 483 0.40 14.42 -29.21
N LEU A 484 -0.04 15.38 -30.03
CA LEU A 484 0.14 16.82 -29.80
C LEU A 484 -0.55 17.29 -28.52
N ARG A 485 -1.73 16.75 -28.21
CA ARG A 485 -2.44 17.07 -26.95
C ARG A 485 -1.64 16.66 -25.72
N GLU A 486 -1.13 15.43 -25.71
CA GLU A 486 -0.32 14.91 -24.59
C GLU A 486 0.97 15.73 -24.41
N ILE A 487 1.70 15.99 -25.50
CA ILE A 487 2.92 16.82 -25.44
C ILE A 487 2.64 18.24 -25.00
N THR A 488 1.53 18.84 -25.44
CA THR A 488 1.11 20.18 -24.98
C THR A 488 0.78 20.18 -23.47
N TYR A 489 0.16 19.11 -22.98
CA TYR A 489 -0.10 18.95 -21.56
C TYR A 489 1.22 18.89 -20.76
N ILE A 490 2.19 18.07 -21.20
CA ILE A 490 3.51 17.96 -20.56
C ILE A 490 4.23 19.32 -20.58
N GLU A 491 4.24 20.04 -21.72
CA GLU A 491 4.86 21.38 -21.83
C GLU A 491 4.29 22.35 -20.79
N ASN A 492 2.97 22.42 -20.65
CA ASN A 492 2.31 23.28 -19.67
C ASN A 492 2.73 22.95 -18.23
N ARG A 493 2.82 21.68 -17.88
CA ARG A 493 3.28 21.25 -16.55
C ARG A 493 4.73 21.61 -16.28
N ILE A 494 5.61 21.46 -17.27
CA ILE A 494 7.03 21.84 -17.20
C ILE A 494 7.17 23.35 -16.97
N ILE A 495 6.41 24.16 -17.71
CA ILE A 495 6.39 25.62 -17.54
C ILE A 495 5.98 26.02 -16.11
N HIS A 496 4.90 25.43 -15.60
CA HIS A 496 4.42 25.72 -14.24
C HIS A 496 5.43 25.33 -13.15
N ARG A 497 6.17 24.25 -13.35
CA ARG A 497 7.19 23.77 -12.40
C ARG A 497 8.54 24.49 -12.50
N LYS A 498 8.73 25.36 -13.50
CA LYS A 498 9.99 26.09 -13.76
C LYS A 498 11.20 25.17 -13.92
N ILE A 499 11.03 24.10 -14.69
CA ILE A 499 12.06 23.11 -14.96
C ILE A 499 13.10 23.66 -15.95
N ASP A 500 14.25 22.97 -16.08
CA ASP A 500 15.35 23.31 -16.96
C ASP A 500 14.89 23.72 -18.38
N VAL A 501 15.46 24.81 -18.88
CA VAL A 501 15.11 25.39 -20.17
C VAL A 501 15.37 24.43 -21.34
N ASN A 502 16.38 23.58 -21.25
CA ASN A 502 16.70 22.62 -22.31
C ASN A 502 15.64 21.53 -22.43
N VAL A 503 15.10 21.09 -21.29
CA VAL A 503 13.97 20.14 -21.24
C VAL A 503 12.73 20.78 -21.87
N LEU A 504 12.45 22.04 -21.52
CA LEU A 504 11.34 22.79 -22.10
C LEU A 504 11.50 22.94 -23.62
N ASN A 505 12.67 23.37 -24.10
CA ASN A 505 12.96 23.54 -25.52
C ASN A 505 12.80 22.22 -26.29
N TRP A 506 13.24 21.11 -25.71
CA TRP A 506 13.06 19.79 -26.30
C TRP A 506 11.57 19.43 -26.44
N ILE A 507 10.77 19.56 -25.39
CA ILE A 507 9.33 19.28 -25.45
C ILE A 507 8.63 20.23 -26.43
N THR A 508 9.00 21.51 -26.42
CA THR A 508 8.48 22.50 -27.36
C THR A 508 8.80 22.12 -28.81
N SER A 509 10.01 21.64 -29.08
CA SER A 509 10.39 21.18 -30.42
C SER A 509 9.55 19.98 -30.90
N ILE A 510 9.28 19.01 -30.02
CA ILE A 510 8.36 17.88 -30.30
C ILE A 510 6.94 18.40 -30.58
N LYS A 511 6.45 19.35 -29.78
CA LYS A 511 5.12 19.93 -29.97
C LYS A 511 4.97 20.55 -31.36
N TYR A 512 5.93 21.38 -31.79
CA TYR A 512 5.88 21.99 -33.11
C TYR A 512 6.07 20.96 -34.24
N TYR A 513 6.92 19.94 -34.04
CA TYR A 513 7.03 18.84 -34.98
C TYR A 513 5.68 18.13 -35.18
N LEU A 514 5.00 17.76 -34.11
CA LEU A 514 3.69 17.10 -34.17
C LEU A 514 2.63 18.01 -34.81
N SER A 515 2.66 19.30 -34.51
CA SER A 515 1.78 20.28 -35.15
C SER A 515 2.01 20.34 -36.67
N ALA A 516 3.26 20.34 -37.11
CA ALA A 516 3.62 20.27 -38.52
C ALA A 516 3.18 18.96 -39.17
N MET A 517 3.33 17.83 -38.46
CA MET A 517 2.89 16.52 -38.94
C MET A 517 1.37 16.41 -39.08
N CYS A 518 0.59 17.09 -38.24
CA CYS A 518 -0.88 17.15 -38.38
C CYS A 518 -1.30 17.73 -39.72
N GLU A 519 -0.59 18.75 -40.20
CA GLU A 519 -0.89 19.48 -41.43
C GLU A 519 -0.21 18.86 -42.64
N LEU A 520 1.11 18.66 -42.55
CA LEU A 520 1.93 18.31 -43.70
C LEU A 520 1.96 16.81 -43.99
N LYS A 521 1.82 15.98 -42.95
CA LYS A 521 1.90 14.50 -43.02
C LYS A 521 3.18 13.97 -43.71
N ASP A 522 4.24 14.76 -43.67
CA ASP A 522 5.52 14.51 -44.32
C ASP A 522 6.65 14.90 -43.36
N HIS A 523 7.41 13.91 -42.93
CA HIS A 523 8.46 14.07 -41.94
C HIS A 523 9.54 15.08 -42.37
N GLN A 524 10.05 14.96 -43.62
CA GLN A 524 11.12 15.83 -44.09
C GLN A 524 10.64 17.29 -44.28
N LYS A 525 9.42 17.48 -44.78
CA LYS A 525 8.84 18.84 -44.87
C LYS A 525 8.62 19.45 -43.50
N ALA A 526 8.14 18.65 -42.52
CA ALA A 526 7.98 19.12 -41.16
C ALA A 526 9.32 19.62 -40.61
N LEU A 527 10.40 18.85 -40.74
CA LEU A 527 11.73 19.25 -40.27
C LEU A 527 12.23 20.52 -40.95
N GLN A 528 12.05 20.65 -42.29
CA GLN A 528 12.44 21.89 -43.03
C GLN A 528 11.78 23.14 -42.50
N TYR A 529 10.51 23.07 -42.11
CA TYR A 529 9.85 24.23 -41.49
C TYR A 529 10.42 24.55 -40.08
N LEU A 530 10.82 23.55 -39.34
CA LEU A 530 11.37 23.72 -37.99
C LEU A 530 12.82 24.24 -37.98
N GLU A 531 13.60 24.05 -39.06
CA GLU A 531 14.96 24.57 -39.17
C GLU A 531 15.06 26.09 -38.97
N SER A 532 13.99 26.84 -39.26
CA SER A 532 13.92 28.27 -39.01
C SER A 532 13.60 28.67 -37.58
N MET A 533 13.20 27.69 -36.74
CA MET A 533 12.67 27.93 -35.39
C MET A 533 13.54 27.34 -34.29
N PHE A 534 14.27 26.28 -34.59
CA PHE A 534 15.05 25.51 -33.61
C PHE A 534 16.49 25.34 -34.05
N ASP A 535 17.39 25.22 -33.07
CA ASP A 535 18.79 24.95 -33.32
C ASP A 535 18.97 23.55 -33.97
N LYS A 536 20.02 23.43 -34.76
CA LYS A 536 20.33 22.22 -35.55
C LYS A 536 20.35 20.94 -34.70
N GLU A 537 20.72 21.03 -33.43
CA GLU A 537 20.74 19.90 -32.51
C GLU A 537 19.34 19.30 -32.32
N TYR A 538 18.32 20.13 -32.10
CA TYR A 538 16.94 19.68 -31.96
C TYR A 538 16.40 19.08 -33.26
N ILE A 539 16.75 19.65 -34.40
CA ILE A 539 16.31 19.12 -35.71
C ILE A 539 16.88 17.72 -35.93
N LEU A 540 18.18 17.53 -35.71
CA LEU A 540 18.83 16.21 -35.85
C LEU A 540 18.25 15.18 -34.87
N ARG A 541 17.92 15.63 -33.66
CA ARG A 541 17.31 14.75 -32.66
C ARG A 541 15.87 14.37 -33.04
N LEU A 542 15.08 15.31 -33.56
CA LEU A 542 13.73 15.03 -34.09
C LEU A 542 13.79 14.09 -35.28
N ASP A 543 14.73 14.31 -36.23
CA ASP A 543 14.93 13.44 -37.40
C ASP A 543 15.27 12.02 -36.97
N SER A 544 16.28 11.86 -36.10
CA SER A 544 16.68 10.52 -35.59
C SER A 544 15.57 9.80 -34.82
N LEU A 545 14.72 10.55 -34.09
CA LEU A 545 13.69 9.98 -33.25
C LEU A 545 12.45 9.55 -34.06
N PHE A 546 12.01 10.40 -34.98
CA PHE A 546 10.72 10.27 -35.65
C PHE A 546 10.81 9.87 -37.15
N ASP A 547 12.00 9.51 -37.65
CA ASP A 547 12.19 9.00 -39.03
C ASP A 547 11.31 7.75 -39.31
N ASP A 548 11.13 6.90 -38.31
CA ASP A 548 10.21 5.76 -38.32
C ASP A 548 9.29 5.77 -37.09
N PRO A 549 8.01 6.13 -37.26
CA PRO A 549 7.05 6.14 -36.17
C PRO A 549 6.93 4.80 -35.42
N ALA A 550 7.10 3.66 -36.09
CA ALA A 550 6.98 2.35 -35.47
C ALA A 550 8.11 2.07 -34.45
N SER A 551 9.27 2.66 -34.66
CA SER A 551 10.46 2.45 -33.79
C SER A 551 10.60 3.49 -32.67
N VAL A 552 9.72 4.49 -32.61
CA VAL A 552 9.86 5.64 -31.69
C VAL A 552 9.93 5.24 -30.22
N ILE A 553 9.24 4.18 -29.83
CA ILE A 553 9.24 3.67 -28.46
C ILE A 553 10.54 2.91 -28.18
N ILE A 554 10.90 1.98 -29.05
CA ILE A 554 12.12 1.13 -28.89
C ILE A 554 13.39 1.99 -28.84
N LYS A 555 13.42 3.12 -29.51
CA LYS A 555 14.56 4.05 -29.49
C LYS A 555 14.76 4.79 -28.17
N GLN A 556 13.75 4.83 -27.31
CA GLN A 556 13.76 5.68 -26.12
C GLN A 556 13.56 4.92 -24.81
N TYR A 557 12.95 3.76 -24.86
CA TYR A 557 12.59 2.99 -23.68
C TYR A 557 13.45 1.73 -23.55
N PRO A 558 13.67 1.26 -22.31
CA PRO A 558 14.45 0.05 -22.09
C PRO A 558 13.86 -1.17 -22.77
N SER A 559 14.73 -2.01 -23.29
CA SER A 559 14.39 -3.33 -23.85
C SER A 559 14.60 -4.43 -22.80
N SER A 560 14.00 -5.59 -23.02
CA SER A 560 14.23 -6.79 -22.20
C SER A 560 15.72 -7.13 -22.08
N ALA A 561 16.50 -6.93 -23.15
CA ALA A 561 17.94 -7.20 -23.15
C ALA A 561 18.73 -6.26 -22.24
N GLN A 562 18.33 -4.98 -22.13
CA GLN A 562 18.97 -4.03 -21.21
C GLN A 562 18.66 -4.36 -19.74
N LEU A 563 17.47 -4.88 -19.47
CA LEU A 563 17.09 -5.33 -18.11
C LEU A 563 17.87 -6.58 -17.68
N GLU A 564 18.35 -7.39 -18.61
CA GLU A 564 19.26 -8.50 -18.29
C GLU A 564 20.53 -8.03 -17.55
N ASN A 565 20.98 -6.80 -17.80
CA ASN A 565 22.14 -6.22 -17.11
C ASN A 565 21.92 -5.99 -15.61
N LEU A 566 20.65 -5.98 -15.13
CA LEU A 566 20.35 -5.96 -13.70
C LEU A 566 20.94 -7.17 -12.97
N LYS A 567 21.06 -8.30 -13.63
CA LYS A 567 21.64 -9.52 -13.05
C LYS A 567 23.09 -9.32 -12.56
N ASP A 568 23.79 -8.33 -13.10
CA ASP A 568 25.14 -7.99 -12.69
C ASP A 568 25.22 -6.94 -11.56
N ASN A 569 24.10 -6.27 -11.27
CA ASN A 569 24.03 -5.28 -10.19
C ASN A 569 24.00 -5.93 -8.81
N GLU A 570 24.92 -5.53 -7.93
CA GLU A 570 25.08 -6.13 -6.59
C GLU A 570 23.84 -5.95 -5.70
N ASN A 571 23.13 -4.83 -5.80
CA ASN A 571 21.93 -4.60 -5.01
C ASN A 571 20.77 -5.48 -5.50
N TYR A 572 20.67 -5.67 -6.80
CA TYR A 572 19.69 -6.59 -7.39
C TYR A 572 19.97 -8.04 -6.96
N LYS A 573 21.24 -8.48 -6.99
CA LYS A 573 21.65 -9.82 -6.50
C LYS A 573 21.27 -10.05 -5.05
N ARG A 574 21.44 -9.04 -4.17
CA ARG A 574 21.01 -9.15 -2.77
C ARG A 574 19.50 -9.33 -2.64
N PHE A 575 18.74 -8.58 -3.42
CA PHE A 575 17.29 -8.75 -3.45
C PHE A 575 16.90 -10.13 -3.99
N GLU A 576 17.45 -10.54 -5.13
CA GLU A 576 17.18 -11.85 -5.74
C GLU A 576 17.56 -12.98 -4.78
N HIS A 577 18.68 -12.85 -4.07
CA HIS A 577 19.08 -13.80 -3.04
C HIS A 577 18.04 -13.87 -1.90
N ALA A 578 17.61 -12.73 -1.36
CA ALA A 578 16.59 -12.69 -0.32
C ALA A 578 15.28 -13.35 -0.78
N PHE A 579 14.83 -13.03 -2.00
CA PHE A 579 13.64 -13.65 -2.58
C PHE A 579 13.80 -15.17 -2.77
N HIS A 580 14.97 -15.62 -3.24
CA HIS A 580 15.27 -17.04 -3.34
C HIS A 580 15.23 -17.73 -1.96
N GLN A 581 15.73 -17.10 -0.90
CA GLN A 581 15.64 -17.61 0.46
C GLN A 581 14.18 -17.73 0.93
N TYR A 582 13.31 -16.79 0.56
CA TYR A 582 11.88 -16.87 0.83
C TYR A 582 11.24 -18.10 0.16
N ILE A 583 11.56 -18.36 -1.11
CA ILE A 583 11.08 -19.56 -1.82
C ILE A 583 11.62 -20.84 -1.17
N CYS A 584 12.90 -20.87 -0.80
CA CYS A 584 13.50 -22.01 -0.10
C CYS A 584 12.85 -22.26 1.27
N ALA A 585 12.52 -21.21 2.01
CA ALA A 585 11.86 -21.32 3.31
C ALA A 585 10.47 -21.96 3.18
N GLN A 586 9.68 -21.56 2.17
CA GLN A 586 8.37 -22.20 1.90
C GLN A 586 8.49 -23.68 1.56
N LYS A 587 9.47 -24.05 0.72
CA LYS A 587 9.71 -25.47 0.37
C LYS A 587 10.14 -26.29 1.57
N LYS A 588 10.96 -25.71 2.46
CA LYS A 588 11.48 -26.38 3.64
C LYS A 588 10.44 -26.50 4.75
N ASN A 589 9.63 -25.47 4.92
CA ASN A 589 8.62 -25.35 5.96
C ASN A 589 7.23 -25.12 5.33
N PRO A 590 6.64 -26.13 4.65
CA PRO A 590 5.31 -26.03 4.11
C PRO A 590 4.30 -25.87 5.26
N ILE A 591 3.31 -25.02 5.07
CA ILE A 591 2.31 -24.69 6.10
C ILE A 591 0.97 -25.30 5.70
N ASN A 592 0.36 -26.05 6.63
CA ASN A 592 -1.04 -26.47 6.51
C ASN A 592 -1.93 -25.41 7.18
N GLN A 593 -2.76 -24.74 6.42
CA GLN A 593 -3.65 -23.68 6.92
C GLN A 593 -4.73 -24.22 7.88
N GLU A 594 -5.07 -25.50 7.84
CA GLU A 594 -6.03 -26.14 8.77
C GLU A 594 -5.52 -26.19 10.22
N ASP A 595 -4.21 -26.07 10.43
CA ASP A 595 -3.63 -26.12 11.77
C ASP A 595 -3.68 -24.78 12.53
N ILE A 596 -4.14 -23.70 11.90
CA ILE A 596 -4.19 -22.35 12.50
C ILE A 596 -5.00 -22.33 13.79
N ALA A 597 -6.16 -22.96 13.82
CA ALA A 597 -7.00 -23.01 15.01
C ALA A 597 -6.30 -23.68 16.21
N LYS A 598 -5.46 -24.69 15.95
CA LYS A 598 -4.66 -25.36 16.98
C LYS A 598 -3.51 -24.47 17.48
N LEU A 599 -2.91 -23.66 16.59
CA LEU A 599 -1.78 -22.80 16.94
C LEU A 599 -2.14 -21.74 17.98
N ILE A 600 -3.39 -21.28 18.02
CA ILE A 600 -3.87 -20.26 18.96
C ILE A 600 -4.83 -20.87 20.01
N GLU A 601 -4.89 -22.19 20.12
CA GLU A 601 -5.80 -22.89 21.01
C GLU A 601 -7.24 -22.37 20.91
N PHE A 602 -7.70 -22.10 19.65
CA PHE A 602 -9.03 -21.56 19.41
C PHE A 602 -10.12 -22.52 19.86
N ASN A 603 -11.04 -22.03 20.67
CA ASN A 603 -12.16 -22.80 21.16
C ASN A 603 -13.47 -22.05 20.91
N SER A 604 -14.26 -22.58 19.97
CA SER A 604 -15.58 -22.05 19.63
C SER A 604 -16.64 -22.33 20.69
N ASP A 605 -16.40 -23.26 21.61
CA ASP A 605 -17.42 -23.72 22.59
C ASP A 605 -17.52 -22.80 23.83
N LYS A 606 -16.65 -21.78 23.96
CA LYS A 606 -16.70 -20.81 25.08
C LYS A 606 -17.63 -19.62 24.83
N VAL A 607 -18.43 -19.65 23.80
CA VAL A 607 -19.43 -18.60 23.54
C VAL A 607 -20.68 -18.94 24.33
N THR A 608 -20.70 -18.57 25.61
CA THR A 608 -21.97 -18.50 26.37
C THR A 608 -22.64 -17.20 26.01
N TYR A 609 -23.81 -17.31 25.42
CA TYR A 609 -24.74 -16.20 25.25
C TYR A 609 -25.19 -15.76 26.67
N ASP A 610 -24.70 -14.62 27.15
CA ASP A 610 -25.30 -13.85 28.23
C ASP A 610 -25.88 -12.55 27.66
#